data_5c95023364703ad7daa466653c4341e8
#
_entry.id   5c95023364703ad7daa466653c4341e8
#
_cell.length_a   1.000
_cell.length_b   1.000
_cell.length_c   1.000
_cell.angle_alpha   90.00
_cell.angle_beta   90.00
_cell.angle_gamma   90.00
#
_symmetry.space_group_name_H-M   'P 1'
#
loop_
_entity.id
_entity.type
_entity.pdbx_description
1 polymer ?
#
loop_
_entity_poly.entity_id
_entity_poly.type
_entity_poly.pdbx_seq_one_letter_code
_entity_poly.pdbx_strand_id
1 'polypeptide(L)'
;MKAAALTFVYNESVNLPLWIKYYGANFGEKNLFVIDRESTDGSTSNLGDVNRIVIPRDAFDDRKKADFMSSMQNALVNYYDAVVCGDCDELVVPNIGPYASLADYVARADFDYVTCIGLNVLHIINQETALDVNKPILAQRRYARFMSATCKTMLSRVPIRWMPGLHCLDRRPKIDRNLFMFHTKTMDYGIASARQKINRDTAWSEDSLSQNFGAHHRYDYAKFVRENFLDPANVINQGNVQPFDFSEEIAKFEAGIVEKEGFFWIPMDMNRWVEIPDALRTAF
;
A
#
# COMPACT_ATOMS: atom_id res chain seq x y z
N MET A 1 -11.18 -0.66 21.35
CA MET A 1 -10.19 -1.55 20.69
C MET A 1 -8.96 -0.72 20.35
N LYS A 2 -7.76 -1.18 20.66
CA LYS A 2 -6.52 -0.44 20.47
C LYS A 2 -5.79 -0.98 19.22
N ALA A 3 -5.67 -0.16 18.18
CA ALA A 3 -4.99 -0.54 16.96
C ALA A 3 -3.70 0.27 16.74
N ALA A 4 -2.74 -0.32 16.04
CA ALA A 4 -1.50 0.33 15.62
C ALA A 4 -1.36 0.29 14.10
N ALA A 5 -0.52 1.20 13.57
CA ALA A 5 -0.06 1.12 12.18
C ALA A 5 1.47 1.17 12.14
N LEU A 6 2.06 0.35 11.26
CA LEU A 6 3.49 0.17 11.08
C LEU A 6 3.86 0.38 9.62
N THR A 7 4.87 1.21 9.36
CA THR A 7 5.39 1.43 8.01
C THR A 7 6.92 1.50 7.99
N PHE A 8 7.48 1.40 6.78
CA PHE A 8 8.91 1.39 6.51
C PHE A 8 9.25 2.45 5.48
N VAL A 9 10.17 3.38 5.79
CA VAL A 9 10.42 4.56 4.99
C VAL A 9 11.90 4.83 4.70
N TYR A 10 12.12 5.49 3.56
CA TYR A 10 13.35 6.18 3.21
C TYR A 10 13.00 7.35 2.29
N ASN A 11 13.23 8.58 2.75
CA ASN A 11 12.97 9.82 1.99
C ASN A 11 11.55 9.87 1.40
N GLU A 12 10.53 9.94 2.27
CA GLU A 12 9.11 9.92 1.92
C GLU A 12 8.41 11.24 2.29
N SER A 13 8.88 12.34 1.73
CA SER A 13 8.39 13.69 2.06
C SER A 13 6.92 13.95 1.70
N VAL A 14 6.30 13.13 0.85
CA VAL A 14 4.89 13.27 0.46
C VAL A 14 4.01 12.19 1.10
N ASN A 15 4.34 10.91 0.91
CA ASN A 15 3.47 9.83 1.38
C ASN A 15 3.48 9.67 2.91
N LEU A 16 4.61 9.90 3.59
CA LEU A 16 4.68 9.75 5.04
C LEU A 16 3.77 10.75 5.79
N PRO A 17 3.72 12.05 5.47
CA PRO A 17 2.75 12.96 6.07
C PRO A 17 1.29 12.56 5.82
N LEU A 18 0.95 12.07 4.63
CA LEU A 18 -0.39 11.56 4.31
C LEU A 18 -0.73 10.33 5.16
N TRP A 19 0.20 9.39 5.27
CA TRP A 19 0.08 8.18 6.07
C TRP A 19 -0.12 8.50 7.56
N ILE A 20 0.67 9.43 8.12
CA ILE A 20 0.54 9.88 9.52
C ILE A 20 -0.82 10.53 9.74
N LYS A 21 -1.22 11.46 8.86
CA LYS A 21 -2.52 12.13 8.94
C LYS A 21 -3.68 11.11 8.93
N TYR A 22 -3.64 10.16 8.00
CA TYR A 22 -4.71 9.18 7.83
C TYR A 22 -4.80 8.19 9.00
N TYR A 23 -3.70 7.51 9.30
CA TYR A 23 -3.70 6.52 10.40
C TYR A 23 -3.71 7.18 11.77
N GLY A 24 -3.17 8.38 11.91
CA GLY A 24 -3.26 9.19 13.13
C GLY A 24 -4.69 9.57 13.47
N ALA A 25 -5.50 9.96 12.49
CA ALA A 25 -6.92 10.23 12.67
C ALA A 25 -7.71 8.98 13.08
N ASN A 26 -7.31 7.78 12.62
CA ASN A 26 -7.98 6.51 12.96
C ASN A 26 -7.53 5.91 14.30
N PHE A 27 -6.24 5.98 14.62
CA PHE A 27 -5.67 5.22 15.73
C PHE A 27 -4.98 6.10 16.79
N GLY A 28 -4.73 7.38 16.48
CA GLY A 28 -3.92 8.29 17.28
C GLY A 28 -2.41 8.14 16.98
N GLU A 29 -1.69 9.25 16.90
CA GLU A 29 -0.26 9.29 16.50
C GLU A 29 0.65 8.41 17.37
N LYS A 30 0.38 8.32 18.67
CA LYS A 30 1.15 7.48 19.64
C LYS A 30 1.11 5.99 19.32
N ASN A 31 0.17 5.55 18.47
CA ASN A 31 0.00 4.18 18.04
C ASN A 31 0.57 3.94 16.62
N LEU A 32 1.28 4.93 16.06
CA LEU A 32 1.96 4.82 14.77
C LEU A 32 3.44 4.51 14.96
N PHE A 33 3.97 3.61 14.14
CA PHE A 33 5.36 3.16 14.16
C PHE A 33 5.98 3.35 12.78
N VAL A 34 7.02 4.16 12.70
CA VAL A 34 7.76 4.47 11.48
C VAL A 34 9.16 3.89 11.58
N ILE A 35 9.46 2.89 10.77
CA ILE A 35 10.81 2.34 10.61
C ILE A 35 11.54 3.18 9.56
N ASP A 36 12.46 3.99 10.02
CA ASP A 36 13.21 4.94 9.20
C ASP A 36 14.60 4.40 8.87
N ARG A 37 14.89 4.23 7.59
CA ARG A 37 16.19 3.82 7.09
C ARG A 37 17.13 5.02 6.87
N GLU A 38 17.36 5.82 7.93
CA GLU A 38 18.23 6.99 7.88
C GLU A 38 17.85 7.97 6.75
N SER A 39 16.57 8.40 6.72
CA SER A 39 16.10 9.42 5.78
C SER A 39 16.90 10.72 5.92
N THR A 40 17.23 11.33 4.79
CA THR A 40 18.09 12.52 4.69
C THR A 40 17.39 13.75 4.13
N ASP A 41 16.13 13.61 3.69
CA ASP A 41 15.31 14.66 3.07
C ASP A 41 14.51 15.50 4.08
N GLY A 42 14.65 15.22 5.37
CA GLY A 42 13.92 15.89 6.43
C GLY A 42 12.51 15.31 6.70
N SER A 43 12.03 14.36 5.90
CA SER A 43 10.68 13.78 6.05
C SER A 43 10.41 13.13 7.41
N THR A 44 11.46 12.71 8.12
CA THR A 44 11.36 12.07 9.44
C THR A 44 11.90 12.93 10.59
N SER A 45 12.20 14.22 10.35
CA SER A 45 12.83 15.10 11.35
C SER A 45 11.88 15.51 12.47
N ASN A 46 10.58 15.61 12.18
CA ASN A 46 9.55 15.97 13.15
C ASN A 46 8.26 15.22 12.84
N LEU A 47 8.02 14.13 13.55
CA LEU A 47 6.86 13.26 13.37
C LEU A 47 5.80 13.40 14.50
N GLY A 48 5.91 14.43 15.35
CA GLY A 48 4.99 14.60 16.47
C GLY A 48 5.14 13.48 17.50
N ASP A 49 4.01 12.89 17.90
CA ASP A 49 3.95 11.80 18.88
C ASP A 49 4.19 10.39 18.27
N VAL A 50 4.55 10.31 16.99
CA VAL A 50 4.78 9.04 16.28
C VAL A 50 6.05 8.34 16.78
N ASN A 51 5.99 7.03 16.94
CA ASN A 51 7.15 6.23 17.33
C ASN A 51 8.08 6.05 16.12
N ARG A 52 9.24 6.72 16.12
CA ARG A 52 10.27 6.57 15.09
C ARG A 52 11.37 5.61 15.57
N ILE A 53 11.64 4.58 14.77
CA ILE A 53 12.71 3.60 14.98
C ILE A 53 13.69 3.74 13.81
N VAL A 54 14.91 4.18 14.09
CA VAL A 54 15.95 4.34 13.06
C VAL A 54 16.73 3.04 12.92
N ILE A 55 16.90 2.57 11.70
CA ILE A 55 17.71 1.41 11.36
C ILE A 55 18.74 1.77 10.28
N PRO A 56 19.91 1.09 10.24
CA PRO A 56 20.97 1.37 9.27
C PRO A 56 20.50 1.26 7.81
N ARG A 57 21.00 2.16 6.96
CA ARG A 57 20.77 2.16 5.53
C ARG A 57 21.87 1.41 4.78
N ASP A 58 21.75 0.09 4.73
CA ASP A 58 22.52 -0.76 3.82
C ASP A 58 21.90 -0.81 2.41
N ALA A 59 22.49 -1.59 1.49
CA ALA A 59 21.84 -1.97 0.24
C ALA A 59 20.43 -2.54 0.53
N PHE A 60 19.44 -2.10 -0.25
CA PHE A 60 18.05 -2.49 0.00
C PHE A 60 17.87 -3.98 -0.24
N ASP A 61 17.42 -4.66 0.78
CA ASP A 61 17.12 -6.09 0.78
C ASP A 61 15.66 -6.31 1.12
N ASP A 62 14.88 -6.75 0.14
CA ASP A 62 13.44 -6.89 0.30
C ASP A 62 13.07 -8.06 1.23
N ARG A 63 13.91 -9.09 1.32
CA ARG A 63 13.74 -10.19 2.28
C ARG A 63 13.97 -9.71 3.71
N LYS A 64 15.08 -9.01 3.97
CA LYS A 64 15.35 -8.42 5.29
C LYS A 64 14.24 -7.46 5.72
N LYS A 65 13.71 -6.65 4.77
CA LYS A 65 12.56 -5.79 5.04
C LYS A 65 11.35 -6.62 5.48
N ALA A 66 10.99 -7.65 4.71
CA ALA A 66 9.82 -8.49 5.01
C ALA A 66 9.95 -9.20 6.36
N ASP A 67 11.12 -9.76 6.67
CA ASP A 67 11.41 -10.43 7.95
C ASP A 67 11.36 -9.45 9.12
N PHE A 68 11.92 -8.24 8.96
CA PHE A 68 11.91 -7.20 9.99
C PHE A 68 10.47 -6.71 10.25
N MET A 69 9.71 -6.40 9.19
CA MET A 69 8.32 -5.95 9.31
C MET A 69 7.43 -7.02 9.94
N SER A 70 7.62 -8.29 9.58
CA SER A 70 6.94 -9.43 10.21
C SER A 70 7.24 -9.51 11.71
N SER A 71 8.51 -9.38 12.10
CA SER A 71 8.94 -9.44 13.51
C SER A 71 8.34 -8.27 14.32
N MET A 72 8.35 -7.07 13.78
CA MET A 72 7.76 -5.90 14.42
C MET A 72 6.24 -6.02 14.56
N GLN A 73 5.54 -6.43 13.51
CA GLN A 73 4.10 -6.70 13.56
C GLN A 73 3.78 -7.76 14.63
N ASN A 74 4.53 -8.86 14.66
CA ASN A 74 4.35 -9.94 15.63
C ASN A 74 4.59 -9.48 17.08
N ALA A 75 5.52 -8.56 17.30
CA ALA A 75 5.72 -7.94 18.61
C ALA A 75 4.54 -7.03 18.99
N LEU A 76 4.05 -6.22 18.06
CA LEU A 76 2.97 -5.27 18.32
C LEU A 76 1.63 -5.94 18.63
N VAL A 77 1.26 -7.04 17.98
CA VAL A 77 -0.01 -7.77 18.28
C VAL A 77 -0.10 -8.33 19.68
N ASN A 78 1.00 -8.35 20.47
CA ASN A 78 0.94 -8.69 21.89
C ASN A 78 0.37 -7.56 22.76
N TYR A 79 0.34 -6.32 22.26
CA TYR A 79 -0.10 -5.12 22.99
C TYR A 79 -1.24 -4.36 22.32
N TYR A 80 -1.50 -4.66 21.05
CA TYR A 80 -2.57 -4.07 20.24
C TYR A 80 -3.55 -5.14 19.78
N ASP A 81 -4.83 -4.80 19.77
CA ASP A 81 -5.89 -5.69 19.31
C ASP A 81 -5.84 -5.94 17.81
N ALA A 82 -5.23 -5.02 17.05
CA ALA A 82 -4.97 -5.14 15.62
C ALA A 82 -3.79 -4.26 15.18
N VAL A 83 -3.07 -4.70 14.15
CA VAL A 83 -1.95 -3.95 13.55
C VAL A 83 -2.14 -3.87 12.04
N VAL A 84 -2.11 -2.64 11.50
CA VAL A 84 -1.92 -2.41 10.06
C VAL A 84 -0.43 -2.37 9.76
N CYS A 85 0.01 -3.14 8.76
CA CYS A 85 1.42 -3.17 8.33
C CYS A 85 1.49 -3.05 6.80
N GLY A 86 2.23 -2.06 6.29
CA GLY A 86 2.40 -1.82 4.86
C GLY A 86 3.37 -0.69 4.56
N ASP A 87 3.53 -0.39 3.28
CA ASP A 87 4.32 0.75 2.83
C ASP A 87 3.56 2.07 3.10
N CYS A 88 4.27 3.20 3.22
CA CYS A 88 3.64 4.47 3.58
C CYS A 88 2.79 5.09 2.45
N ASP A 89 2.87 4.55 1.26
CA ASP A 89 2.02 4.89 0.12
C ASP A 89 0.82 3.94 -0.04
N GLU A 90 0.52 3.13 1.00
CA GLU A 90 -0.59 2.17 1.04
C GLU A 90 -1.58 2.53 2.17
N LEU A 91 -2.76 3.01 1.80
CA LEU A 91 -3.79 3.43 2.75
C LEU A 91 -4.98 2.46 2.73
N VAL A 92 -5.26 1.85 3.88
CA VAL A 92 -6.35 0.88 4.06
C VAL A 92 -7.64 1.62 4.38
N VAL A 93 -8.62 1.57 3.47
CA VAL A 93 -9.89 2.30 3.56
C VAL A 93 -11.04 1.31 3.57
N PRO A 94 -11.93 1.34 4.57
CA PRO A 94 -13.11 0.51 4.59
C PRO A 94 -14.18 1.02 3.62
N ASN A 95 -15.10 0.16 3.25
CA ASN A 95 -16.34 0.56 2.58
C ASN A 95 -17.15 1.45 3.52
N ILE A 96 -17.34 2.71 3.13
CA ILE A 96 -17.98 3.75 3.97
C ILE A 96 -19.48 3.49 4.21
N GLY A 97 -20.12 2.65 3.40
CA GLY A 97 -21.54 2.27 3.64
C GLY A 97 -21.74 1.57 4.99
N PRO A 98 -21.08 0.42 5.21
CA PRO A 98 -21.20 -0.32 6.48
C PRO A 98 -20.30 0.21 7.61
N TYR A 99 -19.22 0.95 7.32
CA TYR A 99 -18.21 1.38 8.29
C TYR A 99 -17.91 2.88 8.18
N ALA A 100 -17.97 3.58 9.30
CA ALA A 100 -17.73 5.02 9.34
C ALA A 100 -16.24 5.40 9.19
N SER A 101 -15.33 4.50 9.57
CA SER A 101 -13.87 4.71 9.54
C SER A 101 -13.13 3.38 9.61
N LEU A 102 -11.81 3.41 9.41
CA LEU A 102 -10.97 2.22 9.63
C LEU A 102 -10.99 1.78 11.10
N ALA A 103 -11.04 2.72 12.04
CA ALA A 103 -11.19 2.40 13.46
C ALA A 103 -12.52 1.70 13.76
N ASP A 104 -13.61 2.12 13.11
CA ASP A 104 -14.92 1.46 13.22
C ASP A 104 -14.89 0.06 12.59
N TYR A 105 -14.23 -0.11 11.43
CA TYR A 105 -14.03 -1.43 10.83
C TYR A 105 -13.27 -2.36 11.78
N VAL A 106 -12.14 -1.92 12.32
CA VAL A 106 -11.34 -2.70 13.29
C VAL A 106 -12.16 -3.08 14.52
N ALA A 107 -13.03 -2.19 14.99
CA ALA A 107 -13.83 -2.45 16.18
C ALA A 107 -14.96 -3.48 15.96
N ARG A 108 -15.51 -3.58 14.75
CA ARG A 108 -16.75 -4.31 14.46
C ARG A 108 -16.59 -5.52 13.55
N ALA A 109 -15.59 -5.52 12.66
CA ALA A 109 -15.38 -6.64 11.76
C ALA A 109 -14.76 -7.84 12.49
N ASP A 110 -15.19 -9.03 12.12
CA ASP A 110 -14.66 -10.30 12.66
C ASP A 110 -13.57 -10.84 11.73
N PHE A 111 -12.32 -10.79 12.18
CA PHE A 111 -11.15 -11.30 11.45
C PHE A 111 -9.99 -11.61 12.40
N ASP A 112 -9.18 -12.59 12.06
CA ASP A 112 -7.84 -12.77 12.60
C ASP A 112 -6.81 -11.98 11.79
N TYR A 113 -6.93 -12.03 10.47
CA TYR A 113 -6.16 -11.26 9.48
C TYR A 113 -7.00 -11.09 8.23
N VAL A 114 -6.75 -10.02 7.48
CA VAL A 114 -7.56 -9.69 6.30
C VAL A 114 -6.74 -9.08 5.18
N THR A 115 -7.05 -9.50 3.95
CA THR A 115 -6.47 -9.03 2.71
C THR A 115 -7.37 -7.95 2.11
N CYS A 116 -6.78 -6.83 1.71
CA CYS A 116 -7.47 -5.73 1.08
C CYS A 116 -7.61 -5.95 -0.43
N ILE A 117 -8.65 -5.37 -1.04
CA ILE A 117 -8.74 -5.18 -2.49
C ILE A 117 -7.76 -4.07 -2.88
N GLY A 118 -6.75 -4.38 -3.67
CA GLY A 118 -5.67 -3.46 -4.04
C GLY A 118 -6.03 -2.56 -5.22
N LEU A 119 -5.91 -1.24 -5.03
CA LEU A 119 -6.30 -0.19 -5.97
C LEU A 119 -5.18 0.84 -6.13
N ASN A 120 -4.48 0.85 -7.25
CA ASN A 120 -3.53 1.92 -7.56
C ASN A 120 -4.30 3.18 -7.98
N VAL A 121 -4.11 4.29 -7.26
CA VAL A 121 -4.67 5.59 -7.62
C VAL A 121 -3.98 6.11 -8.86
N LEU A 122 -4.74 6.49 -9.88
CA LEU A 122 -4.22 6.94 -11.16
C LEU A 122 -4.26 8.47 -11.30
N HIS A 123 -3.21 9.03 -11.88
CA HIS A 123 -3.23 10.37 -12.45
C HIS A 123 -3.41 10.31 -13.97
N ILE A 124 -4.54 10.74 -14.48
CA ILE A 124 -4.79 10.82 -15.93
C ILE A 124 -4.25 12.17 -16.42
N ILE A 125 -2.98 12.17 -16.83
CA ILE A 125 -2.14 13.35 -17.02
C ILE A 125 -2.66 14.39 -18.03
N ASN A 126 -3.57 14.02 -18.91
CA ASN A 126 -4.22 14.92 -19.89
C ASN A 126 -5.64 15.37 -19.50
N GLN A 127 -6.14 14.93 -18.34
CA GLN A 127 -7.47 15.26 -17.82
C GLN A 127 -7.45 15.87 -16.43
N GLU A 128 -6.42 15.57 -15.63
CA GLU A 128 -6.32 15.96 -14.22
C GLU A 128 -5.12 16.87 -14.00
N THR A 129 -5.26 17.83 -13.10
CA THR A 129 -4.17 18.73 -12.71
C THR A 129 -3.19 18.09 -11.74
N ALA A 130 -2.04 18.72 -11.51
CA ALA A 130 -1.13 18.36 -10.44
C ALA A 130 -1.87 18.31 -9.09
N LEU A 131 -1.46 17.37 -8.25
CA LEU A 131 -2.11 17.11 -6.96
C LEU A 131 -1.82 18.23 -5.95
N ASP A 132 -2.85 18.70 -5.25
CA ASP A 132 -2.71 19.47 -4.03
C ASP A 132 -2.78 18.50 -2.81
N VAL A 133 -1.63 18.22 -2.21
CA VAL A 133 -1.52 17.28 -1.08
C VAL A 133 -2.25 17.73 0.19
N ASN A 134 -2.69 19.01 0.26
CA ASN A 134 -3.46 19.54 1.38
C ASN A 134 -4.97 19.26 1.26
N LYS A 135 -5.42 18.79 0.11
CA LYS A 135 -6.81 18.41 -0.15
C LYS A 135 -6.97 16.90 -0.19
N PRO A 136 -8.19 16.38 -0.01
CA PRO A 136 -8.43 14.95 -0.13
C PRO A 136 -7.94 14.41 -1.49
N ILE A 137 -7.10 13.39 -1.44
CA ILE A 137 -6.43 12.84 -2.64
C ILE A 137 -7.45 12.24 -3.60
N LEU A 138 -8.37 11.42 -3.09
CA LEU A 138 -9.38 10.75 -3.93
C LEU A 138 -10.44 11.70 -4.49
N ALA A 139 -10.57 12.93 -3.96
CA ALA A 139 -11.39 13.98 -4.55
C ALA A 139 -10.78 14.56 -5.83
N GLN A 140 -9.45 14.45 -5.99
CA GLN A 140 -8.68 14.99 -7.12
C GLN A 140 -8.31 13.91 -8.14
N ARG A 141 -8.60 12.64 -7.86
CA ARG A 141 -8.29 11.48 -8.71
C ARG A 141 -9.54 10.65 -8.91
N ARG A 142 -9.96 10.56 -10.17
CA ARG A 142 -11.23 9.93 -10.53
C ARG A 142 -11.10 8.41 -10.67
N TYR A 143 -9.92 7.92 -11.06
CA TYR A 143 -9.76 6.54 -11.48
C TYR A 143 -8.74 5.80 -10.62
N ALA A 144 -8.97 4.49 -10.50
CA ALA A 144 -8.02 3.56 -9.92
C ALA A 144 -7.86 2.31 -10.81
N ARG A 145 -6.70 1.66 -10.66
CA ARG A 145 -6.43 0.36 -11.27
C ARG A 145 -6.40 -0.70 -10.19
N PHE A 146 -7.37 -1.61 -10.21
CA PHE A 146 -7.27 -2.86 -9.46
C PHE A 146 -6.06 -3.66 -9.97
N MET A 147 -5.26 -4.16 -9.06
CA MET A 147 -4.17 -5.09 -9.37
C MET A 147 -4.13 -6.18 -8.30
N SER A 148 -4.17 -7.44 -8.73
CA SER A 148 -4.07 -8.58 -7.80
C SER A 148 -2.77 -8.56 -7.01
N ALA A 149 -1.67 -8.11 -7.61
CA ALA A 149 -0.38 -7.91 -6.95
C ALA A 149 -0.45 -6.96 -5.75
N THR A 150 -1.38 -6.02 -5.72
CA THR A 150 -1.57 -5.08 -4.60
C THR A 150 -2.66 -5.52 -3.62
N CYS A 151 -3.28 -6.69 -3.82
CA CYS A 151 -4.16 -7.30 -2.82
C CYS A 151 -3.32 -7.88 -1.67
N LYS A 152 -2.97 -7.03 -0.72
CA LYS A 152 -2.09 -7.38 0.41
C LYS A 152 -2.88 -7.65 1.68
N THR A 153 -2.39 -8.61 2.48
CA THR A 153 -2.87 -8.79 3.86
C THR A 153 -2.20 -7.74 4.74
N MET A 154 -2.90 -6.65 5.00
CA MET A 154 -2.32 -5.50 5.70
C MET A 154 -2.78 -5.37 7.14
N LEU A 155 -3.89 -5.97 7.51
CA LEU A 155 -4.48 -5.84 8.84
C LEU A 155 -4.55 -7.20 9.52
N SER A 156 -4.00 -7.32 10.74
CA SER A 156 -3.95 -8.57 11.48
C SER A 156 -4.07 -8.38 12.99
N ARG A 157 -4.72 -9.34 13.65
CA ARG A 157 -4.83 -9.50 15.12
C ARG A 157 -3.92 -10.62 15.64
N VAL A 158 -3.30 -11.35 14.73
CA VAL A 158 -2.44 -12.50 15.04
C VAL A 158 -1.07 -12.34 14.38
N PRO A 159 -0.04 -13.00 14.88
CA PRO A 159 1.26 -13.03 14.20
C PRO A 159 1.13 -13.57 12.78
N ILE A 160 1.73 -12.90 11.82
CA ILE A 160 1.85 -13.34 10.41
C ILE A 160 3.27 -13.09 9.90
N ARG A 161 3.67 -13.81 8.85
CA ARG A 161 4.95 -13.64 8.20
C ARG A 161 4.78 -13.44 6.72
N TRP A 162 5.38 -12.36 6.20
CA TRP A 162 5.37 -12.02 4.78
C TRP A 162 6.61 -12.46 4.05
N MET A 163 6.46 -12.69 2.75
CA MET A 163 7.56 -12.75 1.80
C MET A 163 7.95 -11.34 1.30
N PRO A 164 9.07 -11.21 0.56
CA PRO A 164 9.47 -9.97 -0.10
C PRO A 164 8.32 -9.28 -0.83
N GLY A 165 8.26 -7.93 -0.74
CA GLY A 165 7.17 -7.12 -1.27
C GLY A 165 5.90 -7.13 -0.43
N LEU A 166 5.82 -7.90 0.66
CA LEU A 166 4.65 -8.07 1.53
C LEU A 166 3.39 -8.57 0.80
N HIS A 167 3.58 -9.30 -0.32
CA HIS A 167 2.47 -9.79 -1.15
C HIS A 167 1.97 -11.17 -0.70
N CYS A 168 2.90 -12.08 -0.41
CA CYS A 168 2.62 -13.45 -0.01
C CYS A 168 2.88 -13.62 1.48
N LEU A 169 2.16 -14.52 2.14
CA LEU A 169 2.28 -14.73 3.58
C LEU A 169 2.18 -16.22 3.95
N ASP A 170 2.52 -16.56 5.19
CA ASP A 170 2.50 -17.91 5.75
C ASP A 170 1.08 -18.44 6.04
N ARG A 171 0.06 -17.73 5.62
CA ARG A 171 -1.36 -18.08 5.77
C ARG A 171 -2.11 -17.83 4.48
N ARG A 172 -3.19 -18.59 4.22
CA ARG A 172 -4.01 -18.37 3.02
C ARG A 172 -4.69 -17.00 3.08
N PRO A 173 -4.45 -16.08 2.12
CA PRO A 173 -5.09 -14.77 2.07
C PRO A 173 -6.62 -14.88 2.12
N LYS A 174 -7.26 -13.95 2.84
CA LYS A 174 -8.71 -13.83 2.99
C LYS A 174 -9.13 -12.42 2.61
N ILE A 175 -9.64 -12.24 1.39
CA ILE A 175 -10.11 -10.92 0.93
C ILE A 175 -11.43 -10.55 1.62
N ASP A 176 -11.47 -9.33 2.21
CA ASP A 176 -12.72 -8.70 2.60
C ASP A 176 -13.18 -7.72 1.51
N ARG A 177 -14.41 -7.92 1.02
CA ARG A 177 -15.05 -7.05 0.00
C ARG A 177 -15.32 -5.62 0.50
N ASN A 178 -15.26 -5.40 1.80
CA ASN A 178 -15.45 -4.11 2.44
C ASN A 178 -14.13 -3.41 2.80
N LEU A 179 -12.98 -3.92 2.36
CA LEU A 179 -11.69 -3.34 2.69
C LEU A 179 -10.84 -3.12 1.45
N PHE A 180 -10.55 -1.84 1.17
CA PHE A 180 -9.73 -1.43 0.04
C PHE A 180 -8.36 -0.97 0.52
N MET A 181 -7.32 -1.23 -0.25
CA MET A 181 -6.02 -0.61 -0.10
C MET A 181 -5.80 0.32 -1.30
N PHE A 182 -5.77 1.63 -1.05
CA PHE A 182 -5.39 2.61 -2.04
C PHE A 182 -3.88 2.83 -2.04
N HIS A 183 -3.24 2.46 -3.14
CA HIS A 183 -1.82 2.64 -3.35
C HIS A 183 -1.58 3.98 -4.07
N THR A 184 -0.96 4.93 -3.38
CA THR A 184 -0.79 6.32 -3.86
C THR A 184 0.44 6.53 -4.72
N LYS A 185 1.20 5.47 -5.01
CA LYS A 185 2.45 5.49 -5.80
C LYS A 185 2.34 6.26 -7.12
N THR A 186 1.19 6.15 -7.81
CA THR A 186 0.94 6.75 -9.13
C THR A 186 -0.11 7.87 -9.10
N MET A 187 -0.43 8.37 -7.91
CA MET A 187 -1.44 9.41 -7.70
C MET A 187 -1.09 10.76 -8.33
N ASP A 188 0.19 11.01 -8.61
CA ASP A 188 0.65 12.22 -9.29
C ASP A 188 1.93 11.95 -10.09
N TYR A 189 1.99 12.44 -11.32
CA TYR A 189 3.12 12.23 -12.24
C TYR A 189 4.43 12.82 -11.70
N GLY A 190 4.40 14.03 -11.17
CA GLY A 190 5.58 14.72 -10.67
C GLY A 190 6.14 14.02 -9.42
N ILE A 191 5.24 13.69 -8.47
CA ILE A 191 5.60 12.98 -7.22
C ILE A 191 6.15 11.59 -7.54
N ALA A 192 5.45 10.83 -8.39
CA ALA A 192 5.87 9.48 -8.77
C ALA A 192 7.20 9.46 -9.54
N SER A 193 7.43 10.47 -10.41
CA SER A 193 8.69 10.59 -11.16
C SER A 193 9.87 10.91 -10.24
N ALA A 194 9.68 11.80 -9.26
CA ALA A 194 10.70 12.10 -8.26
C ALA A 194 11.02 10.85 -7.41
N ARG A 195 10.00 10.12 -6.99
CA ARG A 195 10.15 8.86 -6.23
C ARG A 195 10.84 7.78 -7.05
N GLN A 196 10.50 7.62 -8.33
CA GLN A 196 11.16 6.65 -9.22
C GLN A 196 12.66 6.92 -9.36
N LYS A 197 13.08 8.19 -9.36
CA LYS A 197 14.52 8.53 -9.36
C LYS A 197 15.21 8.02 -8.09
N ILE A 198 14.64 8.27 -6.91
CA ILE A 198 15.17 7.77 -5.62
C ILE A 198 15.28 6.24 -5.64
N ASN A 199 14.26 5.55 -6.13
CA ASN A 199 14.23 4.10 -6.20
C ASN A 199 15.32 3.53 -7.11
N ARG A 200 15.56 4.16 -8.26
CA ARG A 200 16.64 3.77 -9.20
C ARG A 200 18.03 4.02 -8.65
N ASP A 201 18.21 5.10 -7.89
CA ASP A 201 19.48 5.46 -7.27
C ASP A 201 19.77 4.63 -5.99
N THR A 202 18.81 3.83 -5.53
CA THR A 202 18.97 2.94 -4.37
C THR A 202 19.82 1.73 -4.74
N ALA A 203 20.87 1.46 -3.95
CA ALA A 203 21.64 0.22 -4.05
C ALA A 203 20.79 -0.97 -3.58
N TRP A 204 20.80 -2.07 -4.33
CA TRP A 204 20.07 -3.30 -4.03
C TRP A 204 21.01 -4.43 -3.63
N SER A 205 20.59 -5.29 -2.71
CA SER A 205 21.33 -6.49 -2.31
C SER A 205 21.41 -7.49 -3.48
N GLU A 206 22.48 -8.32 -3.45
CA GLU A 206 22.66 -9.40 -4.45
C GLU A 206 21.48 -10.39 -4.43
N ASP A 207 20.92 -10.70 -3.24
CA ASP A 207 19.75 -11.56 -3.11
C ASP A 207 18.55 -10.97 -3.85
N SER A 208 18.22 -9.70 -3.57
CA SER A 208 17.09 -9.02 -4.24
C SER A 208 17.27 -8.92 -5.75
N LEU A 209 18.51 -8.71 -6.24
CA LEU A 209 18.80 -8.67 -7.66
C LEU A 209 18.67 -10.04 -8.33
N SER A 210 19.23 -11.09 -7.73
CA SER A 210 19.20 -12.46 -8.25
C SER A 210 17.79 -13.04 -8.32
N GLN A 211 16.96 -12.71 -7.34
CA GLN A 211 15.54 -13.12 -7.27
C GLN A 211 14.60 -12.18 -8.02
N ASN A 212 15.12 -11.10 -8.61
CA ASN A 212 14.35 -10.05 -9.29
C ASN A 212 13.27 -9.39 -8.42
N PHE A 213 13.46 -9.36 -7.09
CA PHE A 213 12.54 -8.65 -6.18
C PHE A 213 12.53 -7.16 -6.48
N GLY A 214 11.35 -6.55 -6.41
CA GLY A 214 11.18 -5.11 -6.63
C GLY A 214 11.63 -4.61 -8.02
N ALA A 215 11.61 -5.45 -9.07
CA ALA A 215 12.07 -5.10 -10.42
C ALA A 215 11.46 -3.79 -10.96
N HIS A 216 10.20 -3.52 -10.65
CA HIS A 216 9.49 -2.32 -11.07
C HIS A 216 10.06 -1.02 -10.50
N HIS A 217 10.80 -1.06 -9.39
CA HIS A 217 11.53 0.08 -8.84
C HIS A 217 12.77 0.45 -9.67
N ARG A 218 13.28 -0.49 -10.49
CA ARG A 218 14.48 -0.34 -11.32
C ARG A 218 14.18 -0.10 -12.79
N TYR A 219 12.90 0.01 -13.19
CA TYR A 219 12.53 0.31 -14.58
C TYR A 219 13.20 1.60 -15.06
N ASP A 220 13.62 1.61 -16.33
CA ASP A 220 14.00 2.85 -16.98
C ASP A 220 12.81 3.84 -17.00
N TYR A 221 13.15 5.12 -17.16
CA TYR A 221 12.13 6.16 -17.03
C TYR A 221 11.05 6.09 -18.11
N ALA A 222 11.40 5.71 -19.33
CA ALA A 222 10.44 5.62 -20.43
C ALA A 222 9.43 4.50 -20.18
N LYS A 223 9.91 3.33 -19.73
CA LYS A 223 9.03 2.21 -19.34
C LYS A 223 8.15 2.60 -18.16
N PHE A 224 8.72 3.25 -17.13
CA PHE A 224 7.95 3.71 -15.97
C PHE A 224 6.80 4.66 -16.37
N VAL A 225 7.09 5.66 -17.19
CA VAL A 225 6.07 6.63 -17.67
C VAL A 225 5.01 5.95 -18.50
N ARG A 226 5.42 5.10 -19.45
CA ARG A 226 4.48 4.37 -20.29
C ARG A 226 3.50 3.53 -19.47
N GLU A 227 4.00 2.65 -18.60
CA GLU A 227 3.17 1.67 -17.88
C GLU A 227 2.28 2.29 -16.80
N ASN A 228 2.70 3.43 -16.22
CA ASN A 228 1.99 4.02 -15.09
C ASN A 228 1.13 5.24 -15.47
N PHE A 229 1.36 5.89 -16.61
CA PHE A 229 0.67 7.12 -16.99
C PHE A 229 0.10 7.09 -18.41
N LEU A 230 0.88 6.68 -19.43
CA LEU A 230 0.40 6.71 -20.81
C LEU A 230 -0.58 5.59 -21.12
N ASP A 231 -0.25 4.36 -20.78
CA ASP A 231 -1.13 3.22 -21.01
C ASP A 231 -2.44 3.33 -20.21
N PRO A 232 -2.45 3.68 -18.91
CA PRO A 232 -3.68 3.98 -18.17
C PRO A 232 -4.51 5.09 -18.79
N ALA A 233 -3.89 6.21 -19.19
CA ALA A 233 -4.61 7.32 -19.82
C ALA A 233 -5.28 6.88 -21.13
N ASN A 234 -4.61 6.08 -21.96
CA ASN A 234 -5.16 5.54 -23.19
C ASN A 234 -6.38 4.65 -22.94
N VAL A 235 -6.30 3.74 -21.96
CA VAL A 235 -7.43 2.84 -21.59
C VAL A 235 -8.64 3.65 -21.13
N ILE A 236 -8.43 4.64 -20.27
CA ILE A 236 -9.49 5.52 -19.74
C ILE A 236 -10.10 6.35 -20.88
N ASN A 237 -9.28 6.95 -21.75
CA ASN A 237 -9.74 7.75 -22.88
C ASN A 237 -10.57 6.94 -23.89
N GLN A 238 -10.34 5.64 -24.01
CA GLN A 238 -11.13 4.72 -24.83
C GLN A 238 -12.43 4.26 -24.17
N GLY A 239 -12.71 4.71 -22.94
CA GLY A 239 -13.91 4.33 -22.18
C GLY A 239 -13.88 2.92 -21.61
N ASN A 240 -12.71 2.29 -21.53
CA ASN A 240 -12.53 0.93 -21.01
C ASN A 240 -12.50 0.91 -19.47
N VAL A 241 -13.47 1.58 -18.84
CA VAL A 241 -13.66 1.63 -17.39
C VAL A 241 -14.79 0.70 -16.99
N GLN A 242 -14.55 -0.10 -15.97
CA GLN A 242 -15.50 -1.11 -15.49
C GLN A 242 -16.22 -0.61 -14.21
N PRO A 243 -17.37 -1.19 -13.85
CA PRO A 243 -18.03 -0.93 -12.57
C PRO A 243 -17.11 -1.21 -11.38
N PHE A 244 -17.32 -0.52 -10.26
CA PHE A 244 -16.60 -0.74 -9.00
C PHE A 244 -17.18 -1.97 -8.26
N ASP A 245 -17.05 -3.15 -8.90
CA ASP A 245 -17.42 -4.46 -8.38
C ASP A 245 -16.29 -5.44 -8.70
N PHE A 246 -15.75 -6.10 -7.72
CA PHE A 246 -14.60 -7.00 -7.81
C PHE A 246 -14.94 -8.46 -7.56
N SER A 247 -16.22 -8.82 -7.68
CA SER A 247 -16.70 -10.17 -7.34
C SER A 247 -16.03 -11.25 -8.19
N GLU A 248 -15.85 -10.98 -9.48
CA GLU A 248 -15.18 -11.90 -10.42
C GLU A 248 -13.67 -11.97 -10.14
N GLU A 249 -13.03 -10.83 -9.93
CA GLU A 249 -11.59 -10.75 -9.63
C GLU A 249 -11.24 -11.43 -8.31
N ILE A 250 -12.07 -11.27 -7.29
CA ILE A 250 -11.91 -11.96 -6.00
C ILE A 250 -12.01 -13.47 -6.18
N ALA A 251 -13.01 -13.96 -6.91
CA ALA A 251 -13.16 -15.38 -7.17
C ALA A 251 -11.94 -15.97 -7.92
N LYS A 252 -11.43 -15.26 -8.93
CA LYS A 252 -10.20 -15.65 -9.66
C LYS A 252 -8.97 -15.58 -8.75
N PHE A 253 -8.86 -14.56 -7.92
CA PHE A 253 -7.76 -14.39 -6.98
C PHE A 253 -7.71 -15.56 -5.99
N GLU A 254 -8.85 -15.90 -5.37
CA GLU A 254 -8.96 -16.99 -4.40
C GLU A 254 -8.64 -18.36 -5.04
N ALA A 255 -9.11 -18.57 -6.27
CA ALA A 255 -8.82 -19.79 -7.03
C ALA A 255 -7.34 -19.90 -7.47
N GLY A 256 -6.67 -18.75 -7.68
CA GLY A 256 -5.27 -18.68 -8.10
C GLY A 256 -4.26 -18.76 -6.96
N ILE A 257 -4.69 -18.82 -5.69
CA ILE A 257 -3.76 -18.93 -4.54
C ILE A 257 -3.15 -20.33 -4.50
N VAL A 258 -1.82 -20.38 -4.51
CA VAL A 258 -1.04 -21.61 -4.47
C VAL A 258 -0.16 -21.63 -3.22
N GLU A 259 -0.18 -22.73 -2.48
CA GLU A 259 0.77 -22.96 -1.37
C GLU A 259 2.08 -23.52 -1.90
N LYS A 260 3.19 -22.87 -1.54
CA LYS A 260 4.54 -23.30 -1.90
C LYS A 260 5.53 -22.92 -0.80
N GLU A 261 6.34 -23.87 -0.34
CA GLU A 261 7.40 -23.66 0.67
C GLU A 261 6.89 -23.01 1.98
N GLY A 262 5.67 -23.34 2.40
CA GLY A 262 5.06 -22.82 3.63
C GLY A 262 4.53 -21.39 3.52
N PHE A 263 4.41 -20.85 2.28
CA PHE A 263 3.77 -19.58 1.98
C PHE A 263 2.67 -19.73 0.95
N PHE A 264 1.68 -18.87 1.02
CA PHE A 264 0.60 -18.77 0.06
C PHE A 264 0.91 -17.66 -0.95
N TRP A 265 1.10 -18.07 -2.21
CA TRP A 265 1.40 -17.20 -3.32
C TRP A 265 0.08 -16.74 -3.98
N ILE A 266 -0.03 -15.44 -4.21
CA ILE A 266 -1.19 -14.84 -4.85
C ILE A 266 -0.96 -14.69 -6.36
N PRO A 267 -2.00 -14.68 -7.21
CA PRO A 267 -1.88 -14.31 -8.61
C PRO A 267 -1.44 -12.82 -8.71
N MET A 268 -0.50 -12.51 -9.64
CA MET A 268 0.13 -11.19 -9.73
C MET A 268 -0.22 -10.43 -11.02
N ASP A 269 -0.94 -11.05 -11.95
CA ASP A 269 -1.12 -10.60 -13.33
C ASP A 269 -2.50 -10.01 -13.64
N MET A 270 -3.43 -10.06 -12.69
CA MET A 270 -4.78 -9.55 -12.88
C MET A 270 -4.81 -8.04 -12.69
N ASN A 271 -5.50 -7.34 -13.58
CA ASN A 271 -5.72 -5.90 -13.45
C ASN A 271 -7.04 -5.46 -14.12
N ARG A 272 -7.58 -4.30 -13.66
CA ARG A 272 -8.83 -3.73 -14.12
C ARG A 272 -8.90 -2.25 -13.77
N TRP A 273 -9.44 -1.43 -14.66
CA TRP A 273 -9.60 0.02 -14.45
C TRP A 273 -11.03 0.32 -14.00
N VAL A 274 -11.15 1.10 -12.95
CA VAL A 274 -12.43 1.44 -12.33
C VAL A 274 -12.51 2.94 -12.03
N GLU A 275 -13.72 3.48 -11.98
CA GLU A 275 -13.97 4.79 -11.43
C GLU A 275 -14.16 4.68 -9.91
N ILE A 276 -13.51 5.57 -9.15
CA ILE A 276 -13.62 5.61 -7.67
C ILE A 276 -14.99 6.19 -7.32
N PRO A 277 -15.84 5.47 -6.54
CA PRO A 277 -17.14 5.96 -6.12
C PRO A 277 -17.05 7.25 -5.31
N ASP A 278 -18.03 8.16 -5.49
CA ASP A 278 -18.08 9.42 -4.78
C ASP A 278 -18.03 9.27 -3.25
N ALA A 279 -18.65 8.22 -2.71
CA ALA A 279 -18.61 7.90 -1.30
C ALA A 279 -17.18 7.71 -0.74
N LEU A 280 -16.22 7.26 -1.55
CA LEU A 280 -14.83 7.06 -1.14
C LEU A 280 -13.95 8.29 -1.35
N ARG A 281 -14.41 9.32 -2.08
CA ARG A 281 -13.58 10.47 -2.48
C ARG A 281 -13.12 11.36 -1.33
N THR A 282 -13.71 11.25 -0.16
CA THR A 282 -13.35 12.01 1.04
C THR A 282 -12.57 11.20 2.06
N ALA A 283 -12.17 9.96 1.73
CA ALA A 283 -11.56 9.03 2.67
C ALA A 283 -10.18 9.48 3.19
N PHE A 284 -9.39 10.18 2.36
CA PHE A 284 -8.10 10.76 2.76
C PHE A 284 -7.61 11.85 1.81
#